data_507292e8c7596c6842394372752c0274
#
_entry.id   507292e8c7596c6842394372752c0274
#
_cell.length_a   1.000
_cell.length_b   1.000
_cell.length_c   1.000
_cell.angle_alpha   90.00
_cell.angle_beta   90.00
_cell.angle_gamma   90.00
#
_symmetry.space_group_name_H-M   'P 1'
#
loop_
_entity.id
_entity.type
_entity.pdbx_description
1 polymer ?
#
loop_
_entity_poly.entity_id
_entity_poly.type
_entity_poly.pdbx_seq_one_letter_code
_entity_poly.pdbx_strand_id
1 'polypeptide(L)'
;MKPKKLVRREFIGLSTLGVLGLSSGARIFANELIAPSPRELLLYVGTYTSGKSEGIYVYKFDLSSGEFKHLATAKGIVDPSFLAIDPRRRHLYAVNEIEEFGGKPGGAVSAFKVDPQTGNLQFLNQQPSLGGAPCYVTVDKFGKFVLVANYGGGNAAVLPINDTGLGKPVDMVQHGGSSVDPERQKGPHAHNVILDKTNRHAFVTDLGLDKIMIYRFDASNGKLTPNGAPWVKLKPGAGPRHFTFHPNGRWAYVINELDSTFTAFSYESGSGSLKEMQTISTLPTGFSGENSCADVHVSPSGKFLYGSNRGHDSIVVFSINPGTGKLTFVEHVSTGGKTPRNFTIDPTGAFLLAANQKSDNVVSFRIDATSGRLRPTGHVAEIPTPVCLVLSDKL
;
A
#
# COMPACT_ATOMS: atom_id res chain seq x y z
N MET A 1 -21.56 2.82 72.89
CA MET A 1 -21.94 1.54 73.52
C MET A 1 -21.07 0.45 72.94
N LYS A 2 -20.49 -0.32 73.85
CA LYS A 2 -19.43 -1.32 73.57
C LYS A 2 -19.96 -2.62 72.94
N PRO A 3 -19.10 -3.54 72.60
CA PRO A 3 -19.26 -4.61 71.59
C PRO A 3 -19.69 -5.95 72.18
N LYS A 4 -19.93 -6.94 71.31
CA LYS A 4 -19.95 -8.36 71.77
C LYS A 4 -19.08 -9.22 70.84
N LYS A 5 -18.16 -9.88 71.53
CA LYS A 5 -17.26 -10.96 71.13
C LYS A 5 -17.95 -12.34 71.14
N LEU A 6 -17.22 -13.33 70.61
CA LEU A 6 -17.12 -14.75 70.90
C LEU A 6 -17.95 -15.66 69.97
N VAL A 7 -17.51 -16.91 69.61
CA VAL A 7 -16.62 -17.91 70.19
C VAL A 7 -16.11 -18.89 69.06
N ARG A 8 -14.88 -19.30 69.26
CA ARG A 8 -14.17 -20.45 68.71
C ARG A 8 -14.80 -21.78 69.03
N ARG A 9 -14.80 -22.76 68.16
CA ARG A 9 -14.75 -24.16 68.51
C ARG A 9 -13.85 -24.96 67.62
N GLU A 10 -12.75 -25.43 68.19
CA GLU A 10 -11.84 -26.47 67.73
C GLU A 10 -12.50 -27.81 67.71
N PHE A 11 -12.17 -28.70 66.76
CA PHE A 11 -12.18 -30.16 67.06
C PHE A 11 -10.97 -30.81 66.34
N ILE A 12 -10.30 -31.61 67.11
CA ILE A 12 -9.04 -32.31 66.95
C ILE A 12 -9.24 -33.63 66.19
N GLY A 13 -8.30 -33.94 65.32
CA GLY A 13 -7.62 -35.22 65.25
C GLY A 13 -8.08 -36.26 64.24
N LEU A 14 -7.27 -36.70 63.39
CA LEU A 14 -6.48 -37.92 63.40
C LEU A 14 -5.67 -38.07 62.08
N SER A 15 -4.40 -38.38 62.26
CA SER A 15 -3.40 -38.77 61.32
C SER A 15 -3.71 -40.06 60.58
N THR A 16 -3.39 -40.14 59.25
CA THR A 16 -2.83 -41.36 58.65
C THR A 16 -1.95 -41.03 57.44
N LEU A 17 -0.86 -41.77 57.40
CA LEU A 17 0.26 -41.76 56.48
C LEU A 17 -0.10 -41.89 54.99
N GLY A 18 0.69 -41.21 54.17
CA GLY A 18 1.40 -41.86 53.08
C GLY A 18 0.78 -41.81 51.69
N VAL A 19 1.38 -41.14 50.81
CA VAL A 19 1.98 -41.64 49.56
C VAL A 19 2.48 -40.41 48.77
N LEU A 20 3.79 -40.39 48.53
CA LEU A 20 4.43 -39.51 47.56
C LEU A 20 3.93 -39.85 46.16
N GLY A 21 3.11 -38.97 45.60
CA GLY A 21 2.75 -38.98 44.18
C GLY A 21 3.46 -37.79 43.48
N LEU A 22 4.52 -38.07 42.79
CA LEU A 22 5.13 -37.14 41.83
C LEU A 22 4.13 -36.86 40.69
N SER A 23 3.36 -35.80 40.80
CA SER A 23 2.60 -35.27 39.68
C SER A 23 3.53 -34.40 38.80
N SER A 24 4.15 -35.02 37.79
CA SER A 24 4.71 -34.36 36.67
C SER A 24 3.61 -33.56 35.95
N GLY A 25 3.57 -32.26 36.22
CA GLY A 25 2.71 -31.33 35.51
C GLY A 25 3.09 -31.28 34.03
N ALA A 26 2.45 -32.09 33.23
CA ALA A 26 2.50 -31.97 31.78
C ALA A 26 1.88 -30.60 31.42
N ARG A 27 2.72 -29.60 31.14
CA ARG A 27 2.27 -28.38 30.46
C ARG A 27 1.81 -28.81 29.08
N ILE A 28 0.52 -28.90 28.88
CA ILE A 28 -0.10 -28.98 27.57
C ILE A 28 0.18 -27.63 26.96
N PHE A 29 1.24 -27.54 26.12
CA PHE A 29 1.40 -26.47 25.14
C PHE A 29 0.20 -26.64 24.21
N ALA A 30 -0.79 -25.77 24.32
CA ALA A 30 -1.77 -25.58 23.30
C ALA A 30 -0.98 -25.18 22.02
N ASN A 31 -0.80 -26.12 21.10
CA ASN A 31 -0.44 -25.79 19.74
C ASN A 31 -1.58 -24.92 19.24
N GLU A 32 -1.39 -23.60 19.20
CA GLU A 32 -2.21 -22.75 18.34
C GLU A 32 -2.04 -23.36 16.93
N LEU A 33 -3.11 -23.98 16.45
CA LEU A 33 -3.25 -24.41 15.07
C LEU A 33 -3.14 -23.14 14.24
N ILE A 34 -1.95 -22.82 13.75
CA ILE A 34 -1.74 -21.79 12.75
C ILE A 34 -2.60 -22.24 11.57
N ALA A 35 -3.68 -21.51 11.30
CA ALA A 35 -4.52 -21.79 10.15
C ALA A 35 -3.60 -21.82 8.92
N PRO A 36 -3.71 -22.83 8.04
CA PRO A 36 -2.87 -22.91 6.86
C PRO A 36 -3.06 -21.61 6.07
N SER A 37 -1.94 -20.99 5.67
CA SER A 37 -1.95 -19.79 4.82
C SER A 37 -2.83 -20.07 3.59
N PRO A 38 -3.68 -19.14 3.15
CA PRO A 38 -4.53 -19.35 2.00
C PRO A 38 -3.66 -19.75 0.81
N ARG A 39 -4.03 -20.82 0.14
CA ARG A 39 -3.31 -21.30 -1.05
C ARG A 39 -3.55 -20.41 -2.27
N GLU A 40 -4.61 -19.62 -2.25
CA GLU A 40 -5.09 -18.80 -3.34
C GLU A 40 -5.49 -17.41 -2.83
N LEU A 41 -5.13 -16.38 -3.60
CA LEU A 41 -5.52 -14.99 -3.37
C LEU A 41 -6.41 -14.50 -4.51
N LEU A 42 -7.25 -13.51 -4.20
CA LEU A 42 -7.88 -12.68 -5.23
C LEU A 42 -6.89 -11.60 -5.65
N LEU A 43 -6.79 -11.35 -6.95
CA LEU A 43 -6.01 -10.26 -7.54
C LEU A 43 -6.98 -9.34 -8.30
N TYR A 44 -7.05 -8.09 -7.88
CA TYR A 44 -7.76 -7.02 -8.57
C TYR A 44 -6.78 -6.19 -9.37
N VAL A 45 -7.07 -5.99 -10.66
CA VAL A 45 -6.20 -5.25 -11.58
C VAL A 45 -6.91 -4.00 -12.07
N GLY A 46 -6.38 -2.84 -11.65
CA GLY A 46 -6.79 -1.54 -12.16
C GLY A 46 -6.10 -1.22 -13.48
N THR A 47 -6.80 -0.53 -14.37
CA THR A 47 -6.37 -0.30 -15.75
C THR A 47 -6.71 1.10 -16.23
N TYR A 48 -6.13 1.51 -17.36
CA TYR A 48 -6.66 2.60 -18.17
C TYR A 48 -7.60 2.04 -19.24
N THR A 49 -8.77 2.67 -19.40
CA THR A 49 -9.84 2.19 -20.31
C THR A 49 -9.90 2.91 -21.65
N SER A 50 -8.94 3.80 -21.91
CA SER A 50 -8.81 4.53 -23.18
C SER A 50 -8.42 3.64 -24.38
N GLY A 51 -8.14 2.35 -24.15
CA GLY A 51 -7.76 1.35 -25.16
C GLY A 51 -8.68 0.15 -25.18
N LYS A 52 -8.09 -1.04 -24.99
CA LYS A 52 -8.81 -2.33 -25.03
C LYS A 52 -9.42 -2.73 -23.69
N SER A 53 -9.06 -2.07 -22.60
CA SER A 53 -9.55 -2.44 -21.27
C SER A 53 -11.02 -2.07 -21.07
N GLU A 54 -11.75 -2.94 -20.37
CA GLU A 54 -13.16 -2.77 -20.06
C GLU A 54 -13.41 -2.31 -18.61
N GLY A 55 -12.37 -2.21 -17.75
CA GLY A 55 -12.50 -1.79 -16.36
C GLY A 55 -11.55 -2.50 -15.40
N ILE A 56 -12.07 -3.04 -14.28
CA ILE A 56 -11.29 -3.74 -13.26
C ILE A 56 -11.37 -5.25 -13.51
N TYR A 57 -10.21 -5.89 -13.67
CA TYR A 57 -10.14 -7.35 -13.85
C TYR A 57 -9.94 -8.05 -12.52
N VAL A 58 -10.62 -9.19 -12.35
CA VAL A 58 -10.54 -10.03 -11.14
C VAL A 58 -9.94 -11.38 -11.51
N TYR A 59 -8.85 -11.74 -10.86
CA TYR A 59 -8.15 -12.99 -11.04
C TYR A 59 -8.04 -13.76 -9.72
N LYS A 60 -7.87 -15.06 -9.83
CA LYS A 60 -7.32 -15.89 -8.78
C LYS A 60 -5.82 -16.04 -9.03
N PHE A 61 -5.02 -15.89 -7.97
CA PHE A 61 -3.57 -16.08 -7.97
C PHE A 61 -3.24 -17.26 -7.07
N ASP A 62 -2.54 -18.27 -7.60
CA ASP A 62 -2.12 -19.47 -6.87
C ASP A 62 -0.74 -19.28 -6.24
N LEU A 63 -0.68 -19.29 -4.89
CA LEU A 63 0.55 -19.14 -4.11
C LEU A 63 1.49 -20.36 -4.16
N SER A 64 1.10 -21.46 -4.78
CA SER A 64 1.99 -22.62 -4.97
C SER A 64 2.75 -22.56 -6.28
N SER A 65 2.10 -22.14 -7.36
CA SER A 65 2.64 -22.09 -8.73
C SER A 65 3.03 -20.68 -9.18
N GLY A 66 2.29 -19.66 -8.77
CA GLY A 66 2.37 -18.30 -9.32
C GLY A 66 1.47 -18.10 -10.55
N GLU A 67 0.50 -18.99 -10.76
CA GLU A 67 -0.44 -18.99 -11.89
C GLU A 67 -1.59 -18.00 -11.66
N PHE A 68 -2.10 -17.43 -12.78
CA PHE A 68 -3.26 -16.56 -12.82
C PHE A 68 -4.45 -17.25 -13.47
N LYS A 69 -5.63 -17.12 -12.85
CA LYS A 69 -6.90 -17.58 -13.46
C LYS A 69 -7.89 -16.42 -13.45
N HIS A 70 -8.32 -15.96 -14.66
CA HIS A 70 -9.36 -14.95 -14.78
C HIS A 70 -10.69 -15.45 -14.20
N LEU A 71 -11.35 -14.60 -13.41
CA LEU A 71 -12.64 -14.89 -12.78
C LEU A 71 -13.75 -14.01 -13.34
N ALA A 72 -13.52 -12.69 -13.40
CA ALA A 72 -14.52 -11.70 -13.78
C ALA A 72 -13.88 -10.38 -14.23
N THR A 73 -14.70 -9.51 -14.85
CA THR A 73 -14.35 -8.14 -15.16
C THR A 73 -15.49 -7.22 -14.74
N ALA A 74 -15.22 -6.26 -13.87
CA ALA A 74 -16.14 -5.17 -13.55
C ALA A 74 -16.02 -4.10 -14.64
N LYS A 75 -17.03 -4.05 -15.50
CA LYS A 75 -17.05 -3.21 -16.72
C LYS A 75 -17.69 -1.84 -16.49
N GLY A 76 -17.42 -0.90 -17.40
CA GLY A 76 -18.08 0.40 -17.45
C GLY A 76 -17.51 1.43 -16.46
N ILE A 77 -16.36 1.15 -15.86
CA ILE A 77 -15.64 2.09 -14.99
C ILE A 77 -14.55 2.76 -15.81
N VAL A 78 -14.57 4.09 -15.89
CA VAL A 78 -13.59 4.85 -16.65
C VAL A 78 -12.30 5.01 -15.84
N ASP A 79 -11.18 4.62 -16.43
CA ASP A 79 -9.81 4.75 -15.92
C ASP A 79 -9.68 4.43 -14.41
N PRO A 80 -10.04 3.19 -13.96
CA PRO A 80 -9.85 2.76 -12.59
C PRO A 80 -8.35 2.46 -12.34
N SER A 81 -7.51 3.50 -12.42
CA SER A 81 -6.05 3.39 -12.50
C SER A 81 -5.37 3.04 -11.18
N PHE A 82 -6.02 3.28 -10.04
CA PHE A 82 -5.51 2.88 -8.73
C PHE A 82 -6.63 2.36 -7.82
N LEU A 83 -6.34 1.29 -7.09
CA LEU A 83 -7.29 0.54 -6.27
C LEU A 83 -6.84 0.46 -4.82
N ALA A 84 -7.80 0.44 -3.90
CA ALA A 84 -7.59 0.08 -2.50
C ALA A 84 -8.71 -0.81 -1.99
N ILE A 85 -8.38 -1.80 -1.17
CA ILE A 85 -9.36 -2.64 -0.48
C ILE A 85 -9.46 -2.23 0.99
N ASP A 86 -10.66 -2.27 1.57
CA ASP A 86 -10.84 -1.93 2.98
C ASP A 86 -10.20 -2.99 3.91
N PRO A 87 -9.85 -2.64 5.16
CA PRO A 87 -9.24 -3.58 6.10
C PRO A 87 -10.08 -4.82 6.39
N ARG A 88 -11.39 -4.75 6.16
CA ARG A 88 -12.33 -5.87 6.32
C ARG A 88 -12.54 -6.66 5.03
N ARG A 89 -11.89 -6.24 3.92
CA ARG A 89 -11.94 -6.88 2.59
C ARG A 89 -13.33 -6.97 1.97
N ARG A 90 -14.27 -6.16 2.45
CA ARG A 90 -15.68 -6.14 2.00
C ARG A 90 -15.95 -5.12 0.91
N HIS A 91 -15.08 -4.12 0.78
CA HIS A 91 -15.21 -3.04 -0.20
C HIS A 91 -13.89 -2.79 -0.90
N LEU A 92 -13.99 -2.48 -2.19
CA LEU A 92 -12.89 -2.01 -3.01
C LEU A 92 -13.23 -0.60 -3.48
N TYR A 93 -12.23 0.29 -3.46
CA TYR A 93 -12.32 1.65 -3.96
C TYR A 93 -11.37 1.81 -5.13
N ALA A 94 -11.82 2.50 -6.18
CA ALA A 94 -11.03 2.82 -7.36
C ALA A 94 -11.07 4.31 -7.62
N VAL A 95 -9.93 4.94 -7.89
CA VAL A 95 -9.94 6.27 -8.51
C VAL A 95 -10.50 6.16 -9.93
N ASN A 96 -11.13 7.22 -10.42
CA ASN A 96 -11.36 7.43 -11.84
C ASN A 96 -10.45 8.57 -12.27
N GLU A 97 -9.33 8.24 -12.92
CA GLU A 97 -8.26 9.18 -13.28
C GLU A 97 -8.68 10.02 -14.49
N ILE A 98 -9.65 10.91 -14.28
CA ILE A 98 -10.26 11.80 -15.28
C ILE A 98 -10.17 13.26 -14.82
N GLU A 99 -10.37 14.19 -15.75
CA GLU A 99 -10.30 15.63 -15.50
C GLU A 99 -11.67 16.28 -15.27
N GLU A 100 -12.76 15.56 -15.57
CA GLU A 100 -14.13 16.04 -15.40
C GLU A 100 -15.05 14.95 -14.84
N PHE A 101 -15.86 15.27 -13.85
CA PHE A 101 -16.87 14.39 -13.27
C PHE A 101 -18.17 15.14 -13.01
N GLY A 102 -19.27 14.62 -13.56
CA GLY A 102 -20.60 15.22 -13.37
C GLY A 102 -20.74 16.65 -13.90
N GLY A 103 -20.04 16.98 -14.99
CA GLY A 103 -20.03 18.32 -15.60
C GLY A 103 -19.23 19.36 -14.81
N LYS A 104 -18.32 18.92 -13.91
CA LYS A 104 -17.45 19.79 -13.12
C LYS A 104 -16.00 19.35 -13.25
N PRO A 105 -15.03 20.28 -13.22
CA PRO A 105 -13.62 19.94 -13.17
C PRO A 105 -13.30 19.07 -11.96
N GLY A 106 -12.53 17.99 -12.18
CA GLY A 106 -12.10 17.03 -11.17
C GLY A 106 -12.41 15.59 -11.54
N GLY A 107 -11.73 14.65 -10.90
CA GLY A 107 -11.98 13.22 -11.06
C GLY A 107 -12.96 12.68 -10.04
N ALA A 108 -13.02 11.34 -9.94
CA ALA A 108 -13.95 10.67 -9.05
C ALA A 108 -13.28 9.50 -8.30
N VAL A 109 -13.99 8.97 -7.31
CA VAL A 109 -13.71 7.71 -6.65
C VAL A 109 -14.95 6.84 -6.69
N SER A 110 -14.81 5.62 -7.20
CA SER A 110 -15.84 4.58 -7.24
C SER A 110 -15.72 3.64 -6.06
N ALA A 111 -16.85 3.25 -5.47
CA ALA A 111 -16.94 2.24 -4.43
C ALA A 111 -17.62 0.97 -4.94
N PHE A 112 -17.10 -0.17 -4.53
CA PHE A 112 -17.63 -1.49 -4.86
C PHE A 112 -17.75 -2.35 -3.61
N LYS A 113 -18.83 -3.15 -3.54
CA LYS A 113 -18.92 -4.27 -2.61
C LYS A 113 -18.22 -5.48 -3.21
N VAL A 114 -17.40 -6.15 -2.42
CA VAL A 114 -16.72 -7.39 -2.81
C VAL A 114 -17.61 -8.56 -2.40
N ASP A 115 -17.91 -9.45 -3.34
CA ASP A 115 -18.55 -10.73 -3.03
C ASP A 115 -17.51 -11.66 -2.36
N PRO A 116 -17.76 -12.14 -1.13
CA PRO A 116 -16.75 -12.88 -0.36
C PRO A 116 -16.44 -14.27 -0.94
N GLN A 117 -17.32 -14.84 -1.75
CA GLN A 117 -17.15 -16.19 -2.32
C GLN A 117 -16.46 -16.15 -3.67
N THR A 118 -16.84 -15.20 -4.50
CA THR A 118 -16.40 -15.11 -5.90
C THR A 118 -15.34 -14.03 -6.15
N GLY A 119 -15.25 -13.02 -5.27
CA GLY A 119 -14.43 -11.83 -5.48
C GLY A 119 -15.05 -10.83 -6.45
N ASN A 120 -16.25 -11.07 -6.97
CA ASN A 120 -16.91 -10.17 -7.90
C ASN A 120 -17.19 -8.81 -7.26
N LEU A 121 -17.14 -7.77 -8.09
CA LEU A 121 -17.34 -6.39 -7.68
C LEU A 121 -18.76 -5.93 -8.05
N GLN A 122 -19.53 -5.54 -7.05
CA GLN A 122 -20.82 -4.86 -7.23
C GLN A 122 -20.62 -3.36 -7.04
N PHE A 123 -20.87 -2.56 -8.07
CA PHE A 123 -20.81 -1.11 -7.99
C PHE A 123 -21.82 -0.58 -6.96
N LEU A 124 -21.39 0.34 -6.11
CA LEU A 124 -22.22 0.99 -5.10
C LEU A 124 -22.52 2.43 -5.50
N ASN A 125 -21.50 3.26 -5.58
CA ASN A 125 -21.62 4.66 -5.96
C ASN A 125 -20.29 5.27 -6.40
N GLN A 126 -20.35 6.54 -6.84
CA GLN A 126 -19.20 7.40 -7.11
C GLN A 126 -19.34 8.72 -6.37
N GLN A 127 -18.18 9.30 -5.97
CA GLN A 127 -18.10 10.64 -5.38
C GLN A 127 -16.96 11.43 -6.03
N PRO A 128 -17.05 12.76 -6.11
CA PRO A 128 -15.97 13.58 -6.65
C PRO A 128 -14.71 13.49 -5.78
N SER A 129 -13.54 13.45 -6.40
CA SER A 129 -12.24 13.46 -5.71
C SER A 129 -11.77 14.87 -5.30
N LEU A 130 -12.46 15.93 -5.72
CA LEU A 130 -12.15 17.35 -5.51
C LEU A 130 -10.83 17.81 -6.17
N GLY A 131 -10.34 17.07 -7.17
CA GLY A 131 -9.18 17.44 -7.98
C GLY A 131 -9.13 16.64 -9.26
N GLY A 132 -8.44 17.14 -10.30
CA GLY A 132 -8.25 16.45 -11.57
C GLY A 132 -7.27 15.29 -11.44
N ALA A 133 -7.43 14.28 -12.30
CA ALA A 133 -6.58 13.11 -12.42
C ALA A 133 -6.21 12.48 -11.05
N PRO A 134 -7.19 11.99 -10.24
CA PRO A 134 -6.88 11.23 -9.04
C PRO A 134 -6.11 9.96 -9.41
N CYS A 135 -4.89 9.79 -8.86
CA CYS A 135 -3.98 8.71 -9.26
C CYS A 135 -3.60 7.75 -8.12
N TYR A 136 -4.07 8.02 -6.89
CA TYR A 136 -3.84 7.17 -5.74
C TYR A 136 -5.01 7.22 -4.76
N VAL A 137 -5.34 6.07 -4.19
CA VAL A 137 -6.37 5.93 -3.16
C VAL A 137 -5.88 5.00 -2.04
N THR A 138 -6.17 5.34 -0.80
CA THR A 138 -5.93 4.48 0.36
C THR A 138 -7.11 4.52 1.31
N VAL A 139 -7.25 3.49 2.15
CA VAL A 139 -8.28 3.39 3.18
C VAL A 139 -7.61 3.52 4.55
N ASP A 140 -8.22 4.27 5.45
CA ASP A 140 -7.73 4.38 6.81
C ASP A 140 -7.82 3.04 7.57
N LYS A 141 -6.99 2.87 8.60
CA LYS A 141 -6.88 1.63 9.38
C LYS A 141 -8.22 1.08 9.91
N PHE A 142 -9.20 1.96 10.14
CA PHE A 142 -10.49 1.57 10.71
C PHE A 142 -11.57 1.35 9.65
N GLY A 143 -11.27 1.59 8.38
CA GLY A 143 -12.23 1.50 7.28
C GLY A 143 -13.35 2.53 7.38
N LYS A 144 -13.03 3.75 7.85
CA LYS A 144 -13.98 4.86 8.00
C LYS A 144 -13.82 5.91 6.91
N PHE A 145 -12.62 6.05 6.36
CA PHE A 145 -12.30 7.08 5.37
C PHE A 145 -11.44 6.52 4.25
N VAL A 146 -11.70 7.05 3.07
CA VAL A 146 -10.82 6.96 1.90
C VAL A 146 -10.07 8.28 1.76
N LEU A 147 -8.75 8.21 1.52
CA LEU A 147 -7.93 9.35 1.18
C LEU A 147 -7.46 9.21 -0.27
N VAL A 148 -7.47 10.32 -1.00
CA VAL A 148 -7.18 10.38 -2.44
C VAL A 148 -6.11 11.42 -2.72
N ALA A 149 -5.14 11.10 -3.57
CA ALA A 149 -4.20 12.06 -4.14
C ALA A 149 -4.61 12.38 -5.58
N ASN A 150 -4.78 13.66 -5.88
CA ASN A 150 -5.15 14.18 -7.19
C ASN A 150 -3.94 14.79 -7.87
N TYR A 151 -3.42 14.12 -8.91
CA TYR A 151 -2.21 14.56 -9.63
C TYR A 151 -2.45 15.87 -10.38
N GLY A 152 -3.49 15.93 -11.20
CA GLY A 152 -3.87 17.14 -11.95
C GLY A 152 -4.33 18.28 -11.04
N GLY A 153 -5.02 17.94 -9.95
CA GLY A 153 -5.48 18.92 -8.95
C GLY A 153 -4.37 19.44 -8.03
N GLY A 154 -3.29 18.69 -7.82
CA GLY A 154 -2.22 19.04 -6.88
C GLY A 154 -2.72 19.14 -5.43
N ASN A 155 -3.59 18.21 -5.02
CA ASN A 155 -4.23 18.21 -3.70
C ASN A 155 -4.51 16.80 -3.20
N ALA A 156 -4.92 16.68 -1.94
CA ALA A 156 -5.43 15.44 -1.39
C ALA A 156 -6.80 15.66 -0.74
N ALA A 157 -7.71 14.71 -0.91
CA ALA A 157 -9.06 14.76 -0.40
C ALA A 157 -9.40 13.58 0.51
N VAL A 158 -10.41 13.75 1.37
CA VAL A 158 -10.87 12.71 2.30
C VAL A 158 -12.38 12.51 2.14
N LEU A 159 -12.78 11.25 1.95
CA LEU A 159 -14.18 10.84 1.78
C LEU A 159 -14.55 9.85 2.88
N PRO A 160 -15.71 10.01 3.55
CA PRO A 160 -16.18 9.03 4.53
C PRO A 160 -16.73 7.78 3.83
N ILE A 161 -16.56 6.65 4.49
CA ILE A 161 -17.11 5.35 4.08
C ILE A 161 -18.43 5.13 4.85
N ASN A 162 -19.48 4.77 4.12
CA ASN A 162 -20.81 4.47 4.64
C ASN A 162 -21.24 3.06 4.23
N ASP A 163 -22.34 2.58 4.79
CA ASP A 163 -22.91 1.25 4.44
C ASP A 163 -23.31 1.16 2.95
N THR A 164 -23.59 2.28 2.30
CA THR A 164 -24.01 2.39 0.88
C THR A 164 -22.86 2.76 -0.06
N GLY A 165 -21.60 2.80 0.42
CA GLY A 165 -20.42 3.19 -0.34
C GLY A 165 -19.72 4.43 0.21
N LEU A 166 -19.36 5.39 -0.66
CA LEU A 166 -18.69 6.64 -0.27
C LEU A 166 -19.70 7.75 0.03
N GLY A 167 -19.46 8.50 1.10
CA GLY A 167 -20.12 9.78 1.34
C GLY A 167 -19.45 10.93 0.58
N LYS A 168 -20.06 12.12 0.63
CA LYS A 168 -19.46 13.34 0.07
C LYS A 168 -18.12 13.63 0.75
N PRO A 169 -17.12 14.19 0.02
CA PRO A 169 -15.85 14.58 0.61
C PRO A 169 -16.04 15.50 1.83
N VAL A 170 -15.28 15.23 2.89
CA VAL A 170 -15.37 15.99 4.16
C VAL A 170 -14.18 16.91 4.37
N ASP A 171 -13.09 16.69 3.60
CA ASP A 171 -11.90 17.53 3.66
C ASP A 171 -11.12 17.52 2.35
N MET A 172 -10.34 18.58 2.13
CA MET A 172 -9.38 18.69 1.04
C MET A 172 -8.26 19.65 1.43
N VAL A 173 -7.02 19.28 1.15
CA VAL A 173 -5.84 20.12 1.35
C VAL A 173 -5.19 20.42 0.00
N GLN A 174 -5.17 21.70 -0.37
CA GLN A 174 -4.55 22.18 -1.61
C GLN A 174 -3.06 22.44 -1.36
N HIS A 175 -2.20 21.91 -2.24
CA HIS A 175 -0.79 22.26 -2.24
C HIS A 175 -0.52 23.50 -3.10
N GLY A 176 0.61 24.16 -2.87
CA GLY A 176 1.00 25.35 -3.63
C GLY A 176 2.51 25.46 -3.79
N GLY A 177 2.94 26.03 -4.91
CA GLY A 177 4.35 26.22 -5.28
C GLY A 177 4.73 25.51 -6.56
N SER A 178 6.03 25.36 -6.79
CA SER A 178 6.64 24.74 -7.97
C SER A 178 8.05 24.24 -7.63
N SER A 179 8.71 23.57 -8.56
CA SER A 179 10.13 23.23 -8.46
C SER A 179 10.87 23.46 -9.78
N VAL A 180 12.00 22.79 -9.99
CA VAL A 180 12.99 23.18 -11.01
C VAL A 180 12.70 22.67 -12.42
N ASP A 181 11.92 21.60 -12.58
CA ASP A 181 11.58 21.07 -13.90
C ASP A 181 10.47 21.94 -14.55
N PRO A 182 10.77 22.63 -15.68
CA PRO A 182 9.83 23.56 -16.30
C PRO A 182 8.64 22.88 -16.97
N GLU A 183 8.66 21.56 -17.19
CA GLU A 183 7.56 20.81 -17.80
C GLU A 183 6.75 20.04 -16.76
N ARG A 184 7.44 19.41 -15.80
CA ARG A 184 6.83 18.47 -14.85
C ARG A 184 6.56 19.08 -13.47
N GLN A 185 7.11 20.29 -13.15
CA GLN A 185 7.05 20.90 -11.82
C GLN A 185 6.62 22.37 -11.84
N LYS A 186 5.80 22.77 -12.83
CA LYS A 186 5.19 24.13 -12.91
C LYS A 186 4.20 24.39 -11.76
N GLY A 187 3.66 23.34 -11.17
CA GLY A 187 2.69 23.36 -10.09
C GLY A 187 2.75 22.09 -9.26
N PRO A 188 1.91 21.97 -8.22
CA PRO A 188 1.84 20.78 -7.40
C PRO A 188 1.22 19.61 -8.16
N HIS A 189 1.73 18.40 -7.88
CA HIS A 189 1.26 17.13 -8.42
C HIS A 189 1.28 16.06 -7.32
N ALA A 190 0.21 16.00 -6.51
CA ALA A 190 0.07 15.00 -5.45
C ALA A 190 -0.09 13.61 -6.05
N HIS A 191 0.85 12.69 -5.80
CA HIS A 191 0.90 11.40 -6.47
C HIS A 191 0.61 10.19 -5.57
N ASN A 192 0.76 10.34 -4.27
CA ASN A 192 0.51 9.26 -3.31
C ASN A 192 -0.01 9.86 -2.01
N VAL A 193 -0.89 9.14 -1.31
CA VAL A 193 -1.32 9.47 0.04
C VAL A 193 -1.41 8.20 0.87
N ILE A 194 -0.63 8.11 1.94
CA ILE A 194 -0.68 6.98 2.87
C ILE A 194 -0.73 7.45 4.32
N LEU A 195 -1.28 6.60 5.16
CA LEU A 195 -1.31 6.79 6.61
C LEU A 195 -0.21 5.98 7.28
N ASP A 196 0.33 6.51 8.37
CA ASP A 196 1.24 5.74 9.22
C ASP A 196 0.49 4.60 9.94
N LYS A 197 1.24 3.64 10.48
CA LYS A 197 0.68 2.48 11.21
C LYS A 197 -0.21 2.88 12.40
N THR A 198 0.00 4.09 12.94
CA THR A 198 -0.79 4.61 14.06
C THR A 198 -2.10 5.26 13.62
N ASN A 199 -2.29 5.49 12.31
CA ASN A 199 -3.43 6.21 11.71
C ASN A 199 -3.54 7.66 12.17
N ARG A 200 -2.42 8.29 12.59
CA ARG A 200 -2.39 9.67 13.11
C ARG A 200 -1.77 10.66 12.15
N HIS A 201 -0.93 10.19 11.24
CA HIS A 201 -0.25 11.05 10.27
C HIS A 201 -0.49 10.54 8.85
N ALA A 202 -0.84 11.46 7.95
CA ALA A 202 -0.94 11.23 6.53
C ALA A 202 0.26 11.86 5.81
N PHE A 203 0.84 11.12 4.86
CA PHE A 203 1.99 11.53 4.05
C PHE A 203 1.54 11.61 2.60
N VAL A 204 1.71 12.78 2.00
CA VAL A 204 1.36 13.02 0.59
C VAL A 204 2.62 13.39 -0.16
N THR A 205 3.08 12.53 -1.08
CA THR A 205 4.17 12.89 -1.97
C THR A 205 3.67 13.85 -3.03
N ASP A 206 4.38 14.93 -3.22
CA ASP A 206 4.09 15.91 -4.28
C ASP A 206 5.27 16.00 -5.23
N LEU A 207 5.09 15.40 -6.41
CA LEU A 207 6.10 15.34 -7.48
C LEU A 207 6.48 16.74 -7.96
N GLY A 208 5.48 17.63 -8.09
CA GLY A 208 5.66 18.98 -8.60
C GLY A 208 6.41 19.90 -7.64
N LEU A 209 6.43 19.57 -6.35
CA LEU A 209 7.05 20.41 -5.31
C LEU A 209 8.38 19.88 -4.78
N ASP A 210 8.79 18.66 -5.15
CA ASP A 210 9.88 17.92 -4.51
C ASP A 210 9.69 17.81 -3.00
N LYS A 211 8.46 17.52 -2.55
CA LYS A 211 8.12 17.43 -1.12
C LYS A 211 7.32 16.18 -0.79
N ILE A 212 7.47 15.73 0.45
CA ILE A 212 6.49 14.88 1.11
C ILE A 212 5.77 15.78 2.12
N MET A 213 4.49 16.08 1.85
CA MET A 213 3.64 16.86 2.73
C MET A 213 3.18 15.97 3.89
N ILE A 214 3.14 16.52 5.10
CA ILE A 214 2.84 15.76 6.33
C ILE A 214 1.67 16.42 7.04
N TYR A 215 0.63 15.64 7.30
CA TYR A 215 -0.58 16.07 7.98
C TYR A 215 -0.86 15.22 9.20
N ARG A 216 -1.42 15.82 10.23
CA ARG A 216 -2.14 15.09 11.27
C ARG A 216 -3.50 14.71 10.72
N PHE A 217 -3.86 13.45 10.89
CA PHE A 217 -5.14 12.90 10.47
C PHE A 217 -6.04 12.68 11.67
N ASP A 218 -7.21 13.33 11.69
CA ASP A 218 -8.24 13.07 12.69
C ASP A 218 -9.20 12.00 12.18
N ALA A 219 -9.02 10.77 12.63
CA ALA A 219 -9.85 9.62 12.25
C ALA A 219 -11.29 9.66 12.84
N SER A 220 -11.67 10.70 13.60
CA SER A 220 -13.04 10.88 14.09
C SER A 220 -13.91 11.62 13.09
N ASN A 221 -13.34 12.55 12.34
CA ASN A 221 -14.07 13.44 11.41
C ASN A 221 -13.45 13.54 10.01
N GLY A 222 -12.33 12.80 9.75
CA GLY A 222 -11.65 12.77 8.45
C GLY A 222 -10.88 14.05 8.10
N LYS A 223 -10.42 14.81 9.10
CA LYS A 223 -9.72 16.08 8.86
C LYS A 223 -8.20 15.90 8.75
N LEU A 224 -7.61 16.63 7.79
CA LEU A 224 -6.18 16.78 7.58
C LEU A 224 -5.74 18.17 8.05
N THR A 225 -4.83 18.24 9.02
CA THR A 225 -4.23 19.50 9.45
C THR A 225 -2.71 19.44 9.29
N PRO A 226 -2.06 20.50 8.78
CA PRO A 226 -0.61 20.51 8.64
C PRO A 226 0.08 20.08 9.94
N ASN A 227 1.08 19.21 9.84
CA ASN A 227 1.87 18.78 10.99
C ASN A 227 2.78 19.92 11.50
N GLY A 228 3.38 19.78 12.69
CA GLY A 228 4.34 20.74 13.23
C GLY A 228 5.54 20.99 12.30
N ALA A 229 6.05 19.93 11.64
CA ALA A 229 6.89 20.01 10.44
C ALA A 229 6.01 19.59 9.25
N PRO A 230 5.45 20.56 8.48
CA PRO A 230 4.39 20.27 7.52
C PRO A 230 4.87 19.59 6.23
N TRP A 231 6.17 19.50 6.01
CA TRP A 231 6.78 18.76 4.90
C TRP A 231 8.24 18.42 5.17
N VAL A 232 8.75 17.45 4.41
CA VAL A 232 10.20 17.27 4.17
C VAL A 232 10.46 17.54 2.69
N LYS A 233 11.54 18.28 2.40
CA LYS A 233 11.95 18.61 1.03
C LYS A 233 12.99 17.59 0.56
N LEU A 234 12.86 17.15 -0.68
CA LEU A 234 13.83 16.33 -1.39
C LEU A 234 14.75 17.20 -2.25
N LYS A 235 15.72 16.57 -2.88
CA LYS A 235 16.58 17.22 -3.87
C LYS A 235 15.72 17.84 -4.98
N PRO A 236 16.00 19.09 -5.41
CA PRO A 236 15.29 19.70 -6.54
C PRO A 236 15.39 18.84 -7.81
N GLY A 237 14.26 18.58 -8.45
CA GLY A 237 14.14 17.71 -9.62
C GLY A 237 14.01 16.22 -9.30
N ALA A 238 13.88 15.81 -8.05
CA ALA A 238 13.70 14.41 -7.69
C ALA A 238 12.31 13.87 -8.10
N GLY A 239 11.25 14.64 -7.89
CA GLY A 239 9.89 14.23 -8.21
C GLY A 239 9.41 13.02 -7.40
N PRO A 240 9.19 13.16 -6.07
CA PRO A 240 8.72 12.04 -5.24
C PRO A 240 7.36 11.54 -5.70
N ARG A 241 7.25 10.23 -5.91
CA ARG A 241 6.07 9.60 -6.51
C ARG A 241 5.32 8.72 -5.53
N HIS A 242 5.81 7.53 -5.23
CA HIS A 242 5.23 6.60 -4.26
C HIS A 242 6.10 6.48 -3.02
N PHE A 243 5.45 6.30 -1.88
CA PHE A 243 6.07 6.26 -0.56
C PHE A 243 5.58 5.03 0.21
N THR A 244 6.48 4.40 0.95
CA THR A 244 6.13 3.23 1.76
C THR A 244 6.84 3.26 3.11
N PHE A 245 6.18 2.73 4.14
CA PHE A 245 6.79 2.50 5.44
C PHE A 245 7.41 1.10 5.53
N HIS A 246 8.52 1.01 6.24
CA HIS A 246 9.05 -0.27 6.67
C HIS A 246 8.12 -0.92 7.72
N PRO A 247 7.92 -2.26 7.71
CA PRO A 247 7.03 -2.94 8.67
C PRO A 247 7.35 -2.68 10.14
N ASN A 248 8.62 -2.37 10.49
CA ASN A 248 9.01 -2.05 11.86
C ASN A 248 8.58 -0.65 12.34
N GLY A 249 8.06 0.22 11.44
CA GLY A 249 7.60 1.57 11.75
C GLY A 249 8.71 2.58 12.12
N ARG A 250 9.99 2.28 11.85
CA ARG A 250 11.13 3.18 12.13
C ARG A 250 11.70 3.84 10.88
N TRP A 251 11.43 3.29 9.71
CA TRP A 251 11.95 3.79 8.43
C TRP A 251 10.85 3.94 7.40
N ALA A 252 11.13 4.77 6.42
CA ALA A 252 10.26 4.95 5.26
C ALA A 252 11.10 5.19 4.01
N TYR A 253 10.53 4.92 2.84
CA TYR A 253 11.20 5.02 1.55
C TYR A 253 10.28 5.68 0.54
N VAL A 254 10.84 6.60 -0.25
CA VAL A 254 10.16 7.19 -1.40
C VAL A 254 10.92 6.81 -2.67
N ILE A 255 10.19 6.49 -3.73
CA ILE A 255 10.75 6.39 -5.07
C ILE A 255 10.50 7.71 -5.80
N ASN A 256 11.56 8.26 -6.39
CA ASN A 256 11.55 9.53 -7.09
C ASN A 256 11.42 9.29 -8.59
N GLU A 257 10.38 9.85 -9.21
CA GLU A 257 10.06 9.59 -10.61
C GLU A 257 11.06 10.22 -11.56
N LEU A 258 11.48 11.49 -11.32
CA LEU A 258 12.17 12.30 -12.30
C LEU A 258 13.67 12.05 -12.32
N ASP A 259 14.31 11.85 -11.15
CA ASP A 259 15.76 11.61 -11.06
C ASP A 259 16.14 10.13 -10.90
N SER A 260 15.14 9.22 -10.93
CA SER A 260 15.32 7.77 -10.85
C SER A 260 16.13 7.33 -9.62
N THR A 261 15.70 7.79 -8.42
CA THR A 261 16.35 7.46 -7.16
C THR A 261 15.36 6.92 -6.12
N PHE A 262 15.90 6.24 -5.09
CA PHE A 262 15.23 6.09 -3.80
C PHE A 262 15.79 7.09 -2.81
N THR A 263 14.92 7.64 -1.94
CA THR A 263 15.33 8.34 -0.73
C THR A 263 14.81 7.58 0.49
N ALA A 264 15.73 7.21 1.40
CA ALA A 264 15.44 6.53 2.65
C ALA A 264 15.37 7.53 3.80
N PHE A 265 14.41 7.35 4.72
CA PHE A 265 14.19 8.20 5.88
C PHE A 265 14.15 7.39 7.16
N SER A 266 14.67 7.96 8.25
CA SER A 266 14.23 7.60 9.59
C SER A 266 12.88 8.27 9.87
N TYR A 267 12.01 7.54 10.54
CA TYR A 267 10.65 7.97 10.87
C TYR A 267 10.43 7.97 12.38
N GLU A 268 9.91 9.07 12.91
CA GLU A 268 9.51 9.22 14.31
C GLU A 268 7.99 9.28 14.42
N SER A 269 7.38 8.20 14.88
CA SER A 269 5.91 8.04 14.88
C SER A 269 5.19 8.96 15.88
N GLY A 270 5.88 9.46 16.91
CA GLY A 270 5.31 10.39 17.88
C GLY A 270 5.01 11.76 17.27
N SER A 271 5.94 12.28 16.50
CA SER A 271 5.89 13.59 15.85
C SER A 271 5.46 13.56 14.39
N GLY A 272 5.46 12.39 13.75
CA GLY A 272 5.24 12.24 12.31
C GLY A 272 6.42 12.74 11.46
N SER A 273 7.60 12.96 12.05
CA SER A 273 8.72 13.56 11.34
C SER A 273 9.55 12.53 10.56
N LEU A 274 10.07 12.97 9.41
CA LEU A 274 10.99 12.23 8.55
C LEU A 274 12.35 12.94 8.53
N LYS A 275 13.43 12.16 8.60
CA LYS A 275 14.80 12.66 8.43
C LYS A 275 15.53 11.81 7.40
N GLU A 276 15.98 12.45 6.30
CA GLU A 276 16.74 11.78 5.25
C GLU A 276 18.00 11.09 5.77
N MET A 277 18.24 9.90 5.27
CA MET A 277 19.41 9.07 5.64
C MET A 277 20.29 8.71 4.45
N GLN A 278 19.68 8.55 3.26
CA GLN A 278 20.36 8.08 2.05
C GLN A 278 19.52 8.39 0.83
N THR A 279 20.17 8.81 -0.26
CA THR A 279 19.60 8.80 -1.61
C THR A 279 20.49 7.93 -2.50
N ILE A 280 19.88 7.03 -3.30
CA ILE A 280 20.57 6.02 -4.12
C ILE A 280 19.85 5.81 -5.46
N SER A 281 20.62 5.64 -6.57
CA SER A 281 20.05 5.41 -7.90
C SER A 281 19.30 4.07 -7.96
N THR A 282 18.19 4.06 -8.72
CA THR A 282 17.45 2.85 -9.10
C THR A 282 17.93 2.23 -10.40
N LEU A 283 18.85 2.89 -11.09
CA LEU A 283 19.37 2.49 -12.40
C LEU A 283 20.79 1.93 -12.30
N PRO A 284 21.18 1.04 -13.20
CA PRO A 284 22.56 0.56 -13.27
C PRO A 284 23.51 1.68 -13.67
N THR A 285 24.75 1.57 -13.21
CA THR A 285 25.82 2.50 -13.60
C THR A 285 25.98 2.49 -15.12
N GLY A 286 26.00 3.68 -15.71
CA GLY A 286 26.18 3.86 -17.18
C GLY A 286 24.89 3.73 -17.99
N PHE A 287 23.72 3.52 -17.38
CA PHE A 287 22.46 3.60 -18.11
C PHE A 287 22.21 5.03 -18.60
N SER A 288 21.97 5.19 -19.91
CA SER A 288 21.79 6.48 -20.59
C SER A 288 20.43 6.64 -21.29
N GLY A 289 19.54 5.66 -21.17
CA GLY A 289 18.18 5.73 -21.74
C GLY A 289 17.24 6.62 -20.91
N GLU A 290 16.12 7.00 -21.48
CA GLU A 290 15.04 7.63 -20.74
C GLU A 290 14.46 6.65 -19.71
N ASN A 291 14.21 7.14 -18.51
CA ASN A 291 13.60 6.39 -17.44
C ASN A 291 12.75 7.27 -16.53
N SER A 292 11.70 6.70 -16.01
CA SER A 292 10.93 7.29 -14.91
C SER A 292 10.51 6.19 -13.92
N CYS A 293 10.81 6.39 -12.65
CA CYS A 293 10.41 5.42 -11.65
C CYS A 293 8.88 5.42 -11.42
N ALA A 294 8.35 4.33 -10.88
CA ALA A 294 6.92 4.26 -10.64
C ALA A 294 6.56 3.82 -9.22
N ASP A 295 6.81 2.59 -8.83
CA ASP A 295 6.25 2.02 -7.60
C ASP A 295 7.33 1.50 -6.66
N VAL A 296 7.01 1.40 -5.36
CA VAL A 296 7.93 1.01 -4.30
C VAL A 296 7.24 0.17 -3.23
N HIS A 297 7.79 -1.00 -2.91
CA HIS A 297 7.32 -1.85 -1.83
C HIS A 297 8.47 -2.41 -1.00
N VAL A 298 8.28 -2.46 0.32
CA VAL A 298 9.11 -3.22 1.25
C VAL A 298 8.55 -4.63 1.33
N SER A 299 9.40 -5.67 1.28
CA SER A 299 8.95 -7.04 1.53
C SER A 299 8.27 -7.18 2.89
N PRO A 300 7.30 -8.08 3.08
CA PRO A 300 6.66 -8.33 4.39
C PRO A 300 7.67 -8.64 5.50
N SER A 301 8.80 -9.28 5.17
CA SER A 301 9.88 -9.57 6.10
C SER A 301 10.67 -8.33 6.54
N GLY A 302 10.53 -7.20 5.86
CA GLY A 302 11.33 -5.99 6.08
C GLY A 302 12.78 -6.07 5.59
N LYS A 303 13.19 -7.15 4.92
CA LYS A 303 14.57 -7.36 4.52
C LYS A 303 14.95 -6.70 3.20
N PHE A 304 13.98 -6.47 2.31
CA PHE A 304 14.22 -6.00 0.95
C PHE A 304 13.26 -4.88 0.55
N LEU A 305 13.79 -3.97 -0.27
CA LEU A 305 13.03 -2.90 -0.95
C LEU A 305 13.08 -3.17 -2.45
N TYR A 306 11.93 -3.05 -3.09
CA TYR A 306 11.75 -3.20 -4.53
C TYR A 306 11.25 -1.90 -5.13
N GLY A 307 11.67 -1.60 -6.37
CA GLY A 307 11.15 -0.46 -7.13
C GLY A 307 11.09 -0.73 -8.62
N SER A 308 10.14 -0.11 -9.30
CA SER A 308 9.96 -0.28 -10.74
C SER A 308 10.47 0.90 -11.55
N ASN A 309 11.14 0.59 -12.66
CA ASN A 309 11.74 1.52 -13.63
C ASN A 309 11.01 1.42 -14.98
N ARG A 310 10.33 2.47 -15.38
CA ARG A 310 9.66 2.60 -16.70
C ARG A 310 10.63 3.23 -17.71
N GLY A 311 11.09 2.43 -18.66
CA GLY A 311 12.14 2.76 -19.62
C GLY A 311 13.27 1.75 -19.57
N HIS A 312 13.90 1.55 -18.40
CA HIS A 312 14.76 0.38 -18.15
C HIS A 312 13.95 -0.93 -18.06
N ASP A 313 12.63 -0.82 -17.83
CA ASP A 313 11.64 -1.91 -17.78
C ASP A 313 12.04 -3.03 -16.83
N SER A 314 12.42 -2.63 -15.60
CA SER A 314 12.94 -3.53 -14.57
C SER A 314 12.32 -3.31 -13.20
N ILE A 315 12.44 -4.33 -12.35
CA ILE A 315 12.42 -4.18 -10.90
C ILE A 315 13.87 -4.08 -10.41
N VAL A 316 14.17 -3.05 -9.64
CA VAL A 316 15.41 -2.95 -8.87
C VAL A 316 15.18 -3.48 -7.47
N VAL A 317 16.14 -4.23 -6.96
CA VAL A 317 16.11 -4.86 -5.62
C VAL A 317 17.24 -4.32 -4.76
N PHE A 318 16.90 -3.90 -3.54
CA PHE A 318 17.86 -3.52 -2.50
C PHE A 318 17.64 -4.36 -1.25
N SER A 319 18.71 -4.73 -0.56
CA SER A 319 18.63 -5.20 0.82
C SER A 319 18.57 -4.00 1.77
N ILE A 320 17.80 -4.16 2.86
CA ILE A 320 17.64 -3.15 3.90
C ILE A 320 18.49 -3.57 5.11
N ASN A 321 19.42 -2.72 5.54
CA ASN A 321 20.20 -2.95 6.74
C ASN A 321 19.28 -2.92 7.98
N PRO A 322 19.19 -3.99 8.78
CA PRO A 322 18.22 -4.09 9.88
C PRO A 322 18.50 -3.14 11.06
N GLY A 323 19.72 -2.61 11.17
CA GLY A 323 20.10 -1.64 12.21
C GLY A 323 19.92 -0.19 11.81
N THR A 324 20.13 0.14 10.53
CA THR A 324 20.21 1.52 10.05
C THR A 324 19.12 1.90 9.04
N GLY A 325 18.40 0.94 8.44
CA GLY A 325 17.44 1.20 7.37
C GLY A 325 18.05 1.60 6.02
N LYS A 326 19.40 1.63 5.91
CA LYS A 326 20.09 1.98 4.66
C LYS A 326 20.00 0.85 3.65
N LEU A 327 20.04 1.23 2.37
CA LEU A 327 19.87 0.37 1.21
C LEU A 327 21.21 -0.05 0.64
N THR A 328 21.33 -1.34 0.28
CA THR A 328 22.46 -1.89 -0.50
C THR A 328 21.89 -2.62 -1.72
N PHE A 329 22.44 -2.31 -2.89
CA PHE A 329 22.00 -2.87 -4.17
C PHE A 329 22.15 -4.41 -4.20
N VAL A 330 21.15 -5.09 -4.78
CA VAL A 330 21.15 -6.54 -4.98
C VAL A 330 21.16 -6.88 -6.48
N GLU A 331 20.15 -6.42 -7.22
CA GLU A 331 20.04 -6.70 -8.66
C GLU A 331 19.03 -5.79 -9.38
N HIS A 332 19.07 -5.84 -10.72
CA HIS A 332 18.00 -5.43 -11.61
C HIS A 332 17.44 -6.65 -12.34
N VAL A 333 16.13 -6.77 -12.44
CA VAL A 333 15.47 -7.88 -13.15
C VAL A 333 14.48 -7.31 -14.15
N SER A 334 14.54 -7.75 -15.41
CA SER A 334 13.54 -7.37 -16.42
C SER A 334 12.16 -7.84 -15.99
N THR A 335 11.15 -6.99 -16.16
CA THR A 335 9.75 -7.32 -15.83
C THR A 335 9.06 -8.20 -16.87
N GLY A 336 9.74 -8.59 -17.96
CA GLY A 336 9.15 -9.36 -19.04
C GLY A 336 8.11 -8.57 -19.85
N GLY A 337 8.17 -7.24 -19.79
CA GLY A 337 7.27 -6.34 -20.50
C GLY A 337 7.78 -4.90 -20.51
N LYS A 338 6.89 -3.97 -20.86
CA LYS A 338 7.18 -2.56 -21.04
C LYS A 338 6.41 -1.68 -20.06
N THR A 339 7.08 -0.70 -19.48
CA THR A 339 6.47 0.31 -18.60
C THR A 339 5.84 -0.35 -17.34
N PRO A 340 6.62 -0.97 -16.44
CA PRO A 340 6.12 -1.54 -15.18
C PRO A 340 5.66 -0.41 -14.23
N ARG A 341 4.40 0.04 -14.41
CA ARG A 341 3.84 1.18 -13.67
C ARG A 341 3.51 0.87 -12.22
N ASN A 342 3.20 -0.40 -11.94
CA ASN A 342 2.89 -0.89 -10.61
C ASN A 342 3.38 -2.33 -10.46
N PHE A 343 3.63 -2.74 -9.23
CA PHE A 343 3.83 -4.13 -8.87
C PHE A 343 3.30 -4.37 -7.45
N THR A 344 3.08 -5.61 -7.08
CA THR A 344 2.69 -5.97 -5.71
C THR A 344 3.47 -7.18 -5.23
N ILE A 345 3.62 -7.30 -3.91
CA ILE A 345 4.21 -8.46 -3.24
C ILE A 345 3.11 -9.15 -2.45
N ASP A 346 3.00 -10.46 -2.58
CA ASP A 346 2.01 -11.22 -1.81
C ASP A 346 2.29 -11.16 -0.30
N PRO A 347 1.26 -11.33 0.56
CA PRO A 347 1.43 -11.20 2.01
C PRO A 347 2.43 -12.19 2.63
N THR A 348 2.72 -13.32 1.97
CA THR A 348 3.74 -14.28 2.43
C THR A 348 5.15 -13.84 2.07
N GLY A 349 5.30 -12.91 1.11
CA GLY A 349 6.58 -12.48 0.57
C GLY A 349 7.25 -13.49 -0.37
N ALA A 350 6.48 -14.45 -0.90
CA ALA A 350 6.99 -15.49 -1.80
C ALA A 350 6.95 -15.07 -3.28
N PHE A 351 6.08 -14.13 -3.64
CA PHE A 351 5.87 -13.70 -5.02
C PHE A 351 5.83 -12.18 -5.16
N LEU A 352 6.33 -11.72 -6.30
CA LEU A 352 6.14 -10.37 -6.82
C LEU A 352 5.41 -10.46 -8.16
N LEU A 353 4.39 -9.61 -8.36
CA LEU A 353 3.62 -9.49 -9.61
C LEU A 353 3.90 -8.11 -10.21
N ALA A 354 4.37 -8.03 -11.45
CA ALA A 354 4.68 -6.78 -12.14
C ALA A 354 3.65 -6.48 -13.24
N ALA A 355 3.02 -5.31 -13.19
CA ALA A 355 2.06 -4.82 -14.17
C ALA A 355 2.75 -3.95 -15.22
N ASN A 356 2.88 -4.47 -16.43
CA ASN A 356 3.55 -3.84 -17.56
C ASN A 356 2.51 -3.14 -18.45
N GLN A 357 2.31 -1.85 -18.22
CA GLN A 357 1.27 -1.04 -18.83
C GLN A 357 1.27 -1.07 -20.37
N LYS A 358 2.44 -0.93 -21.01
CA LYS A 358 2.55 -0.81 -22.48
C LYS A 358 2.68 -2.15 -23.22
N SER A 359 2.81 -3.25 -22.51
CA SER A 359 2.82 -4.60 -23.09
C SER A 359 1.61 -5.44 -22.69
N ASP A 360 0.60 -4.83 -22.06
CA ASP A 360 -0.68 -5.45 -21.77
C ASP A 360 -0.52 -6.79 -21.00
N ASN A 361 0.40 -6.85 -20.03
CA ASN A 361 0.61 -8.08 -19.28
C ASN A 361 0.95 -7.87 -17.80
N VAL A 362 0.66 -8.88 -17.00
CA VAL A 362 1.12 -9.05 -15.62
C VAL A 362 1.97 -10.30 -15.53
N VAL A 363 3.20 -10.16 -15.04
CA VAL A 363 4.18 -11.24 -14.92
C VAL A 363 4.42 -11.57 -13.46
N SER A 364 4.46 -12.86 -13.12
CA SER A 364 4.77 -13.30 -11.75
C SER A 364 6.22 -13.77 -11.59
N PHE A 365 6.80 -13.42 -10.43
CA PHE A 365 8.16 -13.77 -10.03
C PHE A 365 8.14 -14.43 -8.66
N ARG A 366 8.97 -15.44 -8.45
CA ARG A 366 9.31 -15.93 -7.11
C ARG A 366 10.37 -15.04 -6.47
N ILE A 367 10.18 -14.78 -5.18
CA ILE A 367 11.16 -14.07 -4.35
C ILE A 367 11.97 -15.11 -3.58
N ASP A 368 13.30 -15.08 -3.70
CA ASP A 368 14.19 -15.81 -2.82
C ASP A 368 14.23 -15.12 -1.44
N ALA A 369 13.73 -15.79 -0.41
CA ALA A 369 13.57 -15.22 0.93
C ALA A 369 14.90 -14.84 1.63
N THR A 370 16.04 -15.37 1.14
CA THR A 370 17.37 -15.12 1.72
C THR A 370 18.06 -13.95 1.05
N SER A 371 18.01 -13.88 -0.27
CA SER A 371 18.72 -12.87 -1.08
C SER A 371 17.83 -11.75 -1.61
N GLY A 372 16.50 -11.90 -1.57
CA GLY A 372 15.55 -10.99 -2.18
C GLY A 372 15.45 -11.07 -3.71
N ARG A 373 16.27 -11.92 -4.34
CA ARG A 373 16.34 -12.03 -5.80
C ARG A 373 15.04 -12.55 -6.40
N LEU A 374 14.73 -12.06 -7.60
CA LEU A 374 13.54 -12.40 -8.36
C LEU A 374 13.86 -13.46 -9.43
N ARG A 375 12.97 -14.44 -9.56
CA ARG A 375 13.02 -15.44 -10.64
C ARG A 375 11.65 -15.52 -11.32
N PRO A 376 11.55 -15.31 -12.66
CA PRO A 376 10.28 -15.48 -13.36
C PRO A 376 9.70 -16.87 -13.10
N THR A 377 8.39 -16.97 -12.86
CA THR A 377 7.70 -18.26 -12.72
C THR A 377 7.39 -18.92 -14.06
N GLY A 378 7.39 -18.14 -15.13
CA GLY A 378 6.90 -18.51 -16.46
C GLY A 378 5.42 -18.20 -16.66
N HIS A 379 4.69 -17.78 -15.62
CA HIS A 379 3.27 -17.43 -15.72
C HIS A 379 3.07 -15.95 -16.03
N VAL A 380 2.23 -15.69 -17.02
CA VAL A 380 1.87 -14.35 -17.53
C VAL A 380 0.36 -14.30 -17.70
N ALA A 381 -0.26 -13.21 -17.23
CA ALA A 381 -1.65 -12.88 -17.54
C ALA A 381 -1.68 -11.74 -18.57
N GLU A 382 -2.40 -11.95 -19.67
CA GLU A 382 -2.67 -10.87 -20.65
C GLU A 382 -3.83 -10.02 -20.12
N ILE A 383 -3.54 -8.76 -19.83
CA ILE A 383 -4.50 -7.80 -19.26
C ILE A 383 -4.22 -6.44 -19.91
N PRO A 384 -5.19 -5.84 -20.60
CA PRO A 384 -4.97 -4.55 -21.25
C PRO A 384 -4.62 -3.44 -20.26
N THR A 385 -3.53 -2.72 -20.53
CA THR A 385 -3.06 -1.53 -19.80
C THR A 385 -3.12 -1.65 -18.26
N PRO A 386 -2.52 -2.70 -17.66
CA PRO A 386 -2.58 -2.90 -16.21
C PRO A 386 -1.67 -1.87 -15.51
N VAL A 387 -2.23 -1.17 -14.50
CA VAL A 387 -1.51 -0.07 -13.83
C VAL A 387 -1.63 -0.08 -12.30
N CYS A 388 -2.42 -1.00 -11.75
CA CYS A 388 -2.52 -1.22 -10.30
C CYS A 388 -2.87 -2.68 -9.99
N LEU A 389 -2.20 -3.27 -9.02
CA LEU A 389 -2.40 -4.64 -8.56
C LEU A 389 -2.72 -4.66 -7.06
N VAL A 390 -3.85 -5.21 -6.68
CA VAL A 390 -4.24 -5.38 -5.27
C VAL A 390 -4.54 -6.85 -5.01
N LEU A 391 -3.75 -7.46 -4.11
CA LEU A 391 -3.97 -8.82 -3.63
C LEU A 391 -4.83 -8.80 -2.35
N SER A 392 -5.76 -9.74 -2.26
CA SER A 392 -6.60 -9.94 -1.09
C SER A 392 -6.81 -11.43 -0.84
N ASP A 393 -6.76 -11.84 0.43
CA ASP A 393 -7.27 -13.16 0.79
C ASP A 393 -8.77 -13.23 0.48
N LYS A 394 -9.27 -14.43 0.23
CA LYS A 394 -10.72 -14.66 0.29
C LYS A 394 -11.19 -14.38 1.71
N LEU A 395 -12.38 -13.81 1.84
CA LEU A 395 -13.03 -13.58 3.14
C LEU A 395 -13.36 -14.88 3.85
#